data_71bc08bad7ce3269913efb733d5195a3
#
_entry.id   71bc08bad7ce3269913efb733d5195a3
#
_cell.length_a   1.000
_cell.length_b   1.000
_cell.length_c   1.000
_cell.angle_alpha   90.00
_cell.angle_beta   90.00
_cell.angle_gamma   90.00
#
_symmetry.space_group_name_H-M   'P 1'
#
loop_
_entity.id
_entity.type
_entity.pdbx_description
1 polymer ?
#
loop_
_entity_poly.entity_id
_entity_poly.type
_entity_poly.pdbx_seq_one_letter_code
_entity_poly.pdbx_strand_id
1 'polypeptide(L)'
;MDGYWAKKVLHVGDAKCVPCWNGGGTVKVIVLSDEKGVPSEETLQAVRDYIEENRPVGAKVTVVGATPIPVTIEVSIVMATGFGFSEAKESIGQYIREYLDNIAFQDNTPLSYYKIGERIFSAPGVQDIDTYTINGEKLSISAEVGEFFQLQEVIINETL
;
A
#
# COMPACT_ATOMS: atom_id res chain seq x y z
N MET A 1 -15.67 -13.65 -6.89
CA MET A 1 -15.92 -14.79 -5.99
C MET A 1 -14.65 -15.31 -5.34
N ASP A 2 -13.62 -15.56 -6.11
CA ASP A 2 -12.36 -16.07 -5.56
C ASP A 2 -11.72 -15.11 -4.57
N GLY A 3 -11.83 -13.80 -4.79
CA GLY A 3 -11.36 -12.80 -3.85
C GLY A 3 -12.09 -12.85 -2.50
N TYR A 4 -13.38 -13.17 -2.51
CA TYR A 4 -14.16 -13.34 -1.29
C TYR A 4 -13.66 -14.55 -0.48
N TRP A 5 -13.36 -15.64 -1.15
CA TRP A 5 -12.81 -16.83 -0.49
C TRP A 5 -11.41 -16.58 0.07
N ALA A 6 -10.57 -15.89 -0.68
CA ALA A 6 -9.22 -15.54 -0.22
C ALA A 6 -9.25 -14.73 1.08
N LYS A 7 -10.19 -13.80 1.22
CA LYS A 7 -10.33 -12.98 2.43
C LYS A 7 -10.72 -13.76 3.66
N LYS A 8 -11.19 -14.99 3.53
CA LYS A 8 -11.54 -15.85 4.67
C LYS A 8 -10.32 -16.57 5.24
N VAL A 9 -9.20 -16.53 4.56
CA VAL A 9 -7.96 -17.15 5.03
C VAL A 9 -7.28 -16.22 6.02
N LEU A 10 -6.74 -16.80 7.09
CA LEU A 10 -6.01 -16.05 8.12
C LEU A 10 -4.82 -15.30 7.50
N HIS A 11 -4.57 -14.08 7.96
CA HIS A 11 -3.52 -13.17 7.50
C HIS A 11 -3.74 -12.56 6.10
N VAL A 12 -4.91 -12.73 5.52
CA VAL A 12 -5.29 -12.02 4.29
C VAL A 12 -6.04 -10.74 4.67
N GLY A 13 -5.51 -9.59 4.28
CA GLY A 13 -6.16 -8.30 4.49
C GLY A 13 -7.10 -7.91 3.37
N ASP A 14 -6.69 -8.18 2.12
CA ASP A 14 -7.50 -7.92 0.95
C ASP A 14 -7.07 -8.81 -0.21
N ALA A 15 -7.90 -8.93 -1.22
CA ALA A 15 -7.61 -9.71 -2.41
C ALA A 15 -8.35 -9.14 -3.61
N LYS A 16 -7.72 -9.25 -4.79
CA LYS A 16 -8.32 -8.87 -6.07
C LYS A 16 -8.35 -10.05 -7.01
N CYS A 17 -9.43 -10.17 -7.76
CA CYS A 17 -9.58 -11.20 -8.79
C CYS A 17 -9.52 -10.57 -10.17
N VAL A 18 -8.67 -11.14 -11.03
CA VAL A 18 -8.56 -10.73 -12.43
C VAL A 18 -9.03 -11.89 -13.28
N PRO A 19 -10.27 -11.83 -13.81
CA PRO A 19 -10.80 -12.90 -14.65
C PRO A 19 -10.15 -12.89 -16.03
N CYS A 20 -10.03 -14.06 -16.62
CA CYS A 20 -9.53 -14.25 -18.00
C CYS A 20 -8.12 -13.64 -18.23
N TRP A 21 -7.30 -13.55 -17.21
CA TRP A 21 -5.97 -12.93 -17.33
C TRP A 21 -5.03 -13.69 -18.28
N ASN A 22 -5.29 -14.97 -18.48
CA ASN A 22 -4.51 -15.85 -19.36
C ASN A 22 -5.44 -16.74 -20.19
N GLY A 23 -6.50 -16.14 -20.74
CA GLY A 23 -7.50 -16.84 -21.57
C GLY A 23 -8.75 -17.22 -20.79
N GLY A 24 -9.72 -17.78 -21.53
CA GLY A 24 -10.99 -18.19 -20.94
C GLY A 24 -10.83 -19.25 -19.87
N GLY A 25 -11.66 -19.18 -18.82
CA GLY A 25 -11.63 -20.13 -17.70
C GLY A 25 -10.49 -19.94 -16.71
N THR A 26 -9.66 -18.89 -16.87
CA THR A 26 -8.58 -18.60 -15.94
C THR A 26 -8.94 -17.42 -15.02
N VAL A 27 -8.47 -17.49 -13.78
CA VAL A 27 -8.64 -16.42 -12.78
C VAL A 27 -7.34 -16.23 -12.04
N LYS A 28 -6.92 -14.99 -11.89
CA LYS A 28 -5.75 -14.64 -11.06
C LYS A 28 -6.25 -13.98 -9.78
N VAL A 29 -5.82 -14.49 -8.63
CA VAL A 29 -6.13 -13.91 -7.32
C VAL A 29 -4.86 -13.27 -6.77
N ILE A 30 -4.93 -11.97 -6.53
CA ILE A 30 -3.82 -11.17 -6.02
C ILE A 30 -4.10 -10.85 -4.56
N VAL A 31 -3.19 -11.25 -3.66
CA VAL A 31 -3.41 -11.21 -2.20
C VAL A 31 -2.55 -10.15 -1.55
N LEU A 32 -3.17 -9.34 -0.71
CA LEU A 32 -2.51 -8.39 0.19
C LEU A 32 -2.62 -8.92 1.61
N SER A 33 -1.55 -8.85 2.40
CA SER A 33 -1.58 -9.33 3.78
C SER A 33 -2.44 -8.44 4.68
N ASP A 34 -2.80 -8.93 5.85
CA ASP A 34 -3.55 -8.17 6.87
C ASP A 34 -2.74 -6.97 7.40
N GLU A 35 -1.42 -6.99 7.26
CA GLU A 35 -0.53 -5.88 7.59
C GLU A 35 -0.33 -4.91 6.43
N LYS A 36 -1.11 -5.04 5.34
CA LYS A 36 -1.01 -4.23 4.13
C LYS A 36 0.35 -4.34 3.44
N GLY A 37 0.88 -5.54 3.42
CA GLY A 37 2.16 -5.86 2.79
C GLY A 37 2.09 -7.09 1.90
N VAL A 38 3.26 -7.54 1.44
CA VAL A 38 3.38 -8.76 0.65
C VAL A 38 3.10 -9.96 1.55
N PRO A 39 2.14 -10.83 1.21
CA PRO A 39 1.86 -12.00 2.05
C PRO A 39 3.01 -13.01 2.00
N SER A 40 3.15 -13.82 3.06
CA SER A 40 4.11 -14.91 3.09
C SER A 40 3.69 -16.03 2.15
N GLU A 41 4.64 -16.90 1.76
CA GLU A 41 4.33 -18.07 0.96
C GLU A 41 3.36 -19.01 1.67
N GLU A 42 3.44 -19.11 2.99
CA GLU A 42 2.49 -19.90 3.79
C GLU A 42 1.06 -19.36 3.63
N THR A 43 0.89 -18.05 3.67
CA THR A 43 -0.42 -17.42 3.46
C THR A 43 -0.93 -17.67 2.05
N LEU A 44 -0.07 -17.53 1.03
CA LEU A 44 -0.44 -17.81 -0.35
C LEU A 44 -0.85 -19.27 -0.54
N GLN A 45 -0.13 -20.20 0.08
CA GLN A 45 -0.45 -21.62 -0.01
C GLN A 45 -1.79 -21.92 0.68
N ALA A 46 -2.05 -21.29 1.82
CA ALA A 46 -3.34 -21.44 2.52
C ALA A 46 -4.50 -20.92 1.65
N VAL A 47 -4.28 -19.82 0.92
CA VAL A 47 -5.29 -19.30 -0.02
C VAL A 47 -5.51 -20.27 -1.16
N ARG A 48 -4.45 -20.83 -1.74
CA ARG A 48 -4.55 -21.83 -2.81
C ARG A 48 -5.36 -23.04 -2.35
N ASP A 49 -5.06 -23.56 -1.18
CA ASP A 49 -5.73 -24.75 -0.62
C ASP A 49 -7.22 -24.46 -0.36
N TYR A 50 -7.52 -23.31 0.21
CA TYR A 50 -8.92 -22.92 0.49
C TYR A 50 -9.72 -22.76 -0.81
N ILE A 51 -9.14 -22.12 -1.81
CA ILE A 51 -9.81 -21.93 -3.12
C ILE A 51 -9.99 -23.27 -3.81
N GLU A 52 -8.99 -24.17 -3.76
CA GLU A 52 -9.08 -25.50 -4.37
C GLU A 52 -10.25 -26.32 -3.79
N GLU A 53 -10.49 -26.21 -2.48
CA GLU A 53 -11.61 -26.87 -1.82
C GLU A 53 -12.98 -26.30 -2.20
N ASN A 54 -13.05 -25.03 -2.55
CA ASN A 54 -14.31 -24.28 -2.70
C ASN A 54 -14.61 -23.80 -4.11
N ARG A 55 -13.65 -23.91 -5.04
CA ARG A 55 -13.82 -23.36 -6.39
C ARG A 55 -14.80 -24.18 -7.24
N PRO A 56 -15.46 -23.53 -8.20
CA PRO A 56 -16.27 -24.26 -9.19
C PRO A 56 -15.40 -25.15 -10.07
N VAL A 57 -15.99 -26.25 -10.52
CA VAL A 57 -15.33 -27.16 -11.45
C VAL A 57 -15.02 -26.44 -12.76
N GLY A 58 -13.80 -26.61 -13.28
CA GLY A 58 -13.39 -26.08 -14.57
C GLY A 58 -12.67 -24.74 -14.53
N ALA A 59 -12.64 -24.07 -13.40
CA ALA A 59 -11.87 -22.82 -13.26
C ALA A 59 -10.42 -23.12 -12.93
N LYS A 60 -9.48 -22.48 -13.63
CA LYS A 60 -8.05 -22.52 -13.31
C LYS A 60 -7.68 -21.27 -12.55
N VAL A 61 -7.30 -21.41 -11.29
CA VAL A 61 -7.01 -20.29 -10.39
C VAL A 61 -5.52 -20.21 -10.11
N THR A 62 -4.95 -19.03 -10.30
CA THR A 62 -3.56 -18.72 -9.95
C THR A 62 -3.56 -17.72 -8.81
N VAL A 63 -2.83 -17.99 -7.74
CA VAL A 63 -2.72 -17.14 -6.56
C VAL A 63 -1.33 -16.54 -6.50
N VAL A 64 -1.26 -15.22 -6.43
CA VAL A 64 0.00 -14.47 -6.33
C VAL A 64 -0.09 -13.42 -5.24
N GLY A 65 1.04 -12.99 -4.71
CA GLY A 65 1.09 -11.89 -3.77
C GLY A 65 1.03 -10.54 -4.47
N ALA A 66 0.55 -9.53 -3.76
CA ALA A 66 0.57 -8.15 -4.23
C ALA A 66 2.01 -7.66 -4.41
N THR A 67 2.23 -6.77 -5.37
CA THR A 67 3.54 -6.21 -5.68
C THR A 67 3.69 -4.83 -5.05
N PRO A 68 4.73 -4.59 -4.22
CA PRO A 68 4.93 -3.30 -3.61
C PRO A 68 5.55 -2.30 -4.58
N ILE A 69 5.06 -1.06 -4.52
CA ILE A 69 5.70 0.09 -5.15
C ILE A 69 6.40 0.84 -4.01
N PRO A 70 7.74 0.85 -3.96
CA PRO A 70 8.45 1.54 -2.89
C PRO A 70 8.25 3.05 -3.00
N VAL A 71 7.99 3.69 -1.85
CA VAL A 71 7.75 5.14 -1.77
C VAL A 71 8.79 5.74 -0.84
N THR A 72 9.55 6.68 -1.35
CA THR A 72 10.50 7.48 -0.58
C THR A 72 10.01 8.93 -0.58
N ILE A 73 9.78 9.46 0.61
CA ILE A 73 9.37 10.85 0.79
C ILE A 73 10.56 11.63 1.31
N GLU A 74 10.92 12.69 0.60
CA GLU A 74 11.91 13.66 1.08
C GLU A 74 11.19 14.97 1.30
N VAL A 75 11.28 15.52 2.50
CA VAL A 75 10.54 16.73 2.88
C VAL A 75 11.42 17.67 3.67
N SER A 76 11.33 18.96 3.34
CA SER A 76 11.92 20.04 4.11
C SER A 76 10.82 20.73 4.90
N ILE A 77 10.94 20.70 6.22
CA ILE A 77 9.90 21.21 7.12
C ILE A 77 10.45 22.30 8.05
N VAL A 78 9.53 23.13 8.53
CA VAL A 78 9.75 23.99 9.69
C VAL A 78 9.16 23.27 10.88
N MET A 79 9.98 22.99 11.89
CA MET A 79 9.54 22.23 13.06
C MET A 79 8.75 23.10 14.04
N ALA A 80 7.71 22.50 14.60
CA ALA A 80 6.94 23.14 15.66
C ALA A 80 7.76 23.21 16.95
N THR A 81 7.55 24.28 17.74
CA THR A 81 8.23 24.46 19.01
C THR A 81 7.90 23.33 19.97
N GLY A 82 8.91 22.79 20.63
CA GLY A 82 8.74 21.72 21.59
C GLY A 82 8.84 20.31 21.05
N PHE A 83 9.03 20.15 19.74
CA PHE A 83 9.19 18.85 19.10
C PHE A 83 10.63 18.59 18.71
N GLY A 84 11.10 17.35 18.90
CA GLY A 84 12.39 16.90 18.42
C GLY A 84 12.29 16.38 17.00
N PHE A 85 13.44 16.29 16.34
CA PHE A 85 13.55 15.79 14.97
C PHE A 85 12.98 14.36 14.82
N SER A 86 13.38 13.47 15.75
CA SER A 86 12.93 12.08 15.73
C SER A 86 11.41 11.94 15.90
N GLU A 87 10.82 12.77 16.76
CA GLU A 87 9.37 12.77 16.98
C GLU A 87 8.61 13.19 15.72
N ALA A 88 9.08 14.25 15.06
CA ALA A 88 8.48 14.72 13.82
C ALA A 88 8.60 13.67 12.72
N LYS A 89 9.77 13.03 12.58
CA LYS A 89 9.99 11.97 11.58
C LYS A 89 9.06 10.79 11.79
N GLU A 90 8.92 10.34 13.03
CA GLU A 90 8.05 9.21 13.37
C GLU A 90 6.59 9.52 13.08
N SER A 91 6.11 10.70 13.48
CA SER A 91 4.72 11.09 13.25
C SER A 91 4.40 11.26 11.76
N ILE A 92 5.30 11.85 10.98
CA ILE A 92 5.14 11.96 9.54
C ILE A 92 5.06 10.56 8.91
N GLY A 93 5.97 9.67 9.29
CA GLY A 93 5.96 8.30 8.78
C GLY A 93 4.66 7.58 9.08
N GLN A 94 4.15 7.72 10.30
CA GLN A 94 2.89 7.10 10.70
C GLN A 94 1.70 7.66 9.90
N TYR A 95 1.61 8.96 9.75
CA TYR A 95 0.53 9.61 9.00
C TYR A 95 0.53 9.20 7.53
N ILE A 96 1.72 9.09 6.93
CA ILE A 96 1.85 8.64 5.55
C ILE A 96 1.46 7.16 5.44
N ARG A 97 1.92 6.30 6.35
CA ARG A 97 1.55 4.88 6.34
C ARG A 97 0.05 4.66 6.45
N GLU A 98 -0.62 5.39 7.31
CA GLU A 98 -2.09 5.32 7.44
C GLU A 98 -2.78 5.69 6.13
N TYR A 99 -2.31 6.73 5.45
CA TYR A 99 -2.84 7.11 4.15
C TYR A 99 -2.60 6.01 3.10
N LEU A 100 -1.40 5.46 3.04
CA LEU A 100 -1.07 4.39 2.07
C LEU A 100 -1.89 3.13 2.34
N ASP A 101 -2.11 2.78 3.60
CA ASP A 101 -2.94 1.64 3.98
C ASP A 101 -4.39 1.85 3.54
N ASN A 102 -4.89 3.08 3.66
CA ASN A 102 -6.26 3.40 3.27
C ASN A 102 -6.50 3.31 1.76
N ILE A 103 -5.48 3.57 0.94
CA ILE A 103 -5.61 3.48 -0.52
C ILE A 103 -5.16 2.14 -1.09
N ALA A 104 -4.61 1.26 -0.25
CA ALA A 104 -4.14 -0.05 -0.71
C ALA A 104 -5.29 -0.85 -1.31
N PHE A 105 -5.10 -1.32 -2.54
CA PHE A 105 -6.08 -2.10 -3.30
C PHE A 105 -7.40 -1.37 -3.59
N GLN A 106 -7.47 -0.07 -3.44
CA GLN A 106 -8.63 0.69 -3.89
C GLN A 106 -8.54 0.96 -5.39
N ASP A 107 -9.63 0.68 -6.11
CA ASP A 107 -9.66 0.85 -7.56
C ASP A 107 -9.51 2.32 -7.95
N ASN A 108 -8.69 2.57 -8.98
CA ASN A 108 -8.48 3.90 -9.55
C ASN A 108 -8.06 4.97 -8.52
N THR A 109 -7.31 4.54 -7.50
CA THR A 109 -6.86 5.45 -6.46
C THR A 109 -5.34 5.59 -6.52
N PRO A 110 -4.83 6.67 -7.15
CA PRO A 110 -3.40 6.92 -7.20
C PRO A 110 -2.88 7.43 -5.84
N LEU A 111 -1.58 7.37 -5.65
CA LEU A 111 -0.92 8.06 -4.56
C LEU A 111 -0.89 9.54 -4.92
N SER A 112 -1.69 10.35 -4.22
CA SER A 112 -1.85 11.76 -4.52
C SER A 112 -0.73 12.59 -3.91
N TYR A 113 -0.04 13.36 -4.74
CA TYR A 113 0.99 14.28 -4.28
C TYR A 113 0.43 15.28 -3.25
N TYR A 114 -0.75 15.84 -3.50
CA TYR A 114 -1.36 16.82 -2.60
C TYR A 114 -1.85 16.20 -1.29
N LYS A 115 -2.32 14.97 -1.31
CA LYS A 115 -2.71 14.29 -0.09
C LYS A 115 -1.51 13.93 0.78
N ILE A 116 -0.38 13.59 0.19
CA ILE A 116 0.87 13.41 0.93
C ILE A 116 1.25 14.71 1.64
N GLY A 117 1.16 15.84 0.96
CA GLY A 117 1.40 17.15 1.58
C GLY A 117 0.48 17.43 2.75
N GLU A 118 -0.81 17.14 2.60
CA GLU A 118 -1.79 17.27 3.68
C GLU A 118 -1.42 16.39 4.88
N ARG A 119 -1.05 15.14 4.64
CA ARG A 119 -0.66 14.23 5.72
C ARG A 119 0.59 14.71 6.45
N ILE A 120 1.59 15.18 5.73
CA ILE A 120 2.80 15.74 6.33
C ILE A 120 2.45 16.97 7.17
N PHE A 121 1.67 17.88 6.60
CA PHE A 121 1.29 19.13 7.29
C PHE A 121 0.49 18.86 8.57
N SER A 122 -0.32 17.81 8.59
CA SER A 122 -1.16 17.43 9.72
C SER A 122 -0.38 16.70 10.82
N ALA A 123 0.82 16.22 10.53
CA ALA A 123 1.59 15.41 11.49
C ALA A 123 2.08 16.26 12.66
N PRO A 124 1.98 15.74 13.89
CA PRO A 124 2.55 16.44 15.07
C PRO A 124 4.04 16.74 14.88
N GLY A 125 4.44 17.95 15.20
CA GLY A 125 5.81 18.42 15.07
C GLY A 125 6.10 19.21 13.81
N VAL A 126 5.15 19.29 12.88
CA VAL A 126 5.29 20.05 11.63
C VAL A 126 4.55 21.37 11.77
N GLN A 127 5.30 22.48 11.72
CA GLN A 127 4.70 23.82 11.70
C GLN A 127 4.37 24.24 10.28
N ASP A 128 5.28 23.97 9.33
CA ASP A 128 5.10 24.33 7.92
C ASP A 128 5.94 23.39 7.05
N ILE A 129 5.60 23.36 5.77
CA ILE A 129 6.35 22.61 4.76
C ILE A 129 6.98 23.60 3.80
N ASP A 130 8.28 23.47 3.57
CA ASP A 130 8.96 24.25 2.53
C ASP A 130 8.78 23.57 1.17
N THR A 131 9.22 22.31 1.06
CA THR A 131 9.06 21.53 -0.16
C THR A 131 9.11 20.03 0.17
N TYR A 132 8.56 19.22 -0.72
CA TYR A 132 8.67 17.75 -0.58
C TYR A 132 8.59 17.09 -1.95
N THR A 133 9.13 15.87 -2.03
CA THR A 133 9.10 15.03 -3.23
C THR A 133 8.68 13.62 -2.88
N ILE A 134 8.08 12.94 -3.84
CA ILE A 134 7.76 11.52 -3.80
C ILE A 134 8.65 10.85 -4.85
N ASN A 135 9.56 9.98 -4.42
CA ASN A 135 10.53 9.33 -5.30
C ASN A 135 11.29 10.33 -6.18
N GLY A 136 11.64 11.47 -5.58
CA GLY A 136 12.41 12.53 -6.25
C GLY A 136 11.60 13.47 -7.14
N GLU A 137 10.28 13.28 -7.25
CA GLU A 137 9.41 14.06 -8.13
C GLU A 137 8.25 14.70 -7.39
N LYS A 138 7.68 15.74 -7.98
CA LYS A 138 6.53 16.47 -7.44
C LYS A 138 5.24 16.10 -8.19
N LEU A 139 5.03 14.79 -8.32
CA LEU A 139 3.92 14.23 -9.09
C LEU A 139 3.24 13.08 -8.32
N SER A 140 1.96 12.93 -8.56
CA SER A 140 1.21 11.76 -8.10
C SER A 140 1.64 10.50 -8.85
N ILE A 141 1.53 9.34 -8.22
CA ILE A 141 1.95 8.06 -8.77
C ILE A 141 0.73 7.16 -8.91
N SER A 142 0.56 6.54 -10.09
CA SER A 142 -0.48 5.55 -10.34
C SER A 142 0.04 4.15 -10.06
N ALA A 143 -0.87 3.25 -9.68
CA ALA A 143 -0.58 1.84 -9.48
C ALA A 143 -1.41 1.00 -10.46
N GLU A 144 -0.81 -0.09 -10.94
CA GLU A 144 -1.50 -1.10 -11.71
C GLU A 144 -2.28 -2.04 -10.78
N VAL A 145 -3.18 -2.82 -11.36
CA VAL A 145 -3.95 -3.81 -10.58
C VAL A 145 -2.99 -4.79 -9.91
N GLY A 146 -3.17 -4.98 -8.59
CA GLY A 146 -2.33 -5.88 -7.82
C GLY A 146 -1.08 -5.23 -7.24
N GLU A 147 -0.84 -3.97 -7.52
CA GLU A 147 0.24 -3.20 -6.89
C GLU A 147 -0.30 -2.40 -5.70
N PHE A 148 0.57 -2.11 -4.74
CA PHE A 148 0.24 -1.26 -3.60
C PHE A 148 1.45 -0.40 -3.23
N PHE A 149 1.20 0.76 -2.64
CA PHE A 149 2.27 1.66 -2.23
C PHE A 149 2.78 1.28 -0.85
N GLN A 150 4.10 1.14 -0.72
CA GLN A 150 4.75 0.79 0.54
C GLN A 150 5.79 1.84 0.89
N LEU A 151 5.65 2.46 2.06
CA LEU A 151 6.60 3.45 2.51
C LEU A 151 7.94 2.78 2.81
N GLN A 152 8.97 3.18 2.09
CA GLN A 152 10.33 2.67 2.27
C GLN A 152 11.13 3.56 3.22
N GLU A 153 11.08 4.88 3.00
CA GLU A 153 11.88 5.83 3.76
C GLU A 153 11.25 7.20 3.79
N VAL A 154 11.43 7.90 4.90
CA VAL A 154 11.12 9.33 5.04
C VAL A 154 12.40 10.05 5.37
N ILE A 155 12.82 10.96 4.50
CA ILE A 155 14.00 11.80 4.67
C ILE A 155 13.51 13.19 5.02
N ILE A 156 13.92 13.69 6.19
CA ILE A 156 13.48 14.99 6.67
C ILE A 156 14.67 15.94 6.75
N ASN A 157 14.51 17.11 6.13
CA ASN A 157 15.44 18.20 6.24
C ASN A 157 14.76 19.33 7.02
N GLU A 158 15.44 19.84 8.04
CA GLU A 158 14.92 20.97 8.80
C GLU A 158 15.28 22.27 8.09
N THR A 159 14.25 23.10 7.85
CA THR A 159 14.43 24.44 7.31
C THR A 159 14.46 25.45 8.45
N LEU A 160 15.51 26.25 8.51
CA LEU A 160 15.70 27.28 9.52
C LEU A 160 14.99 28.58 9.16
#